data_68ac06615ece68f4d5890524d9443af7
#
_entry.id   68ac06615ece68f4d5890524d9443af7
#
_cell.length_a   1.000
_cell.length_b   1.000
_cell.length_c   1.000
_cell.angle_alpha   90.00
_cell.angle_beta   90.00
_cell.angle_gamma   90.00
#
_symmetry.space_group_name_H-M   'P 1'
#
loop_
_entity.id
_entity.type
_entity.pdbx_description
1 polymer ?
#
loop_
_entity_poly.entity_id
_entity_poly.type
_entity_poly.pdbx_seq_one_letter_code
_entity_poly.pdbx_strand_id
1 'polypeptide(L)'
;MIYSLNGKLIDVSPTHAVIECGGVGYKCSITLKTAAALGKVGENAFLYTHMSVREDAVDLFGFHSSDEMKAFKLITSVNGVGPKVSVAILSEFTPEYLYTYIAAGDYKALTAAGV
;
A
#
# COMPACT_ATOMS: atom_id res chain seq x y z
N MET A 1 -0.05 -16.93 -2.25
CA MET A 1 -0.27 -15.47 -2.33
C MET A 1 -0.88 -14.95 -1.03
N ILE A 2 -0.34 -13.90 -0.48
CA ILE A 2 -0.85 -13.31 0.76
C ILE A 2 -1.85 -12.21 0.39
N TYR A 3 -3.12 -12.42 0.72
CA TYR A 3 -4.19 -11.49 0.38
C TYR A 3 -4.48 -10.48 1.49
N SER A 4 -4.37 -10.92 2.73
CA SER A 4 -4.64 -10.07 3.89
C SER A 4 -3.89 -10.57 5.11
N LEU A 5 -3.70 -9.68 6.07
CA LEU A 5 -3.12 -10.01 7.37
C LEU A 5 -4.05 -9.49 8.46
N ASN A 6 -4.33 -10.35 9.44
CA ASN A 6 -5.10 -9.99 10.62
C ASN A 6 -4.32 -10.48 11.83
N GLY A 7 -3.78 -9.57 12.60
CA GLY A 7 -2.96 -9.93 13.74
C GLY A 7 -2.60 -8.73 14.59
N LYS A 8 -1.55 -8.88 15.37
CA LYS A 8 -1.10 -7.85 16.30
C LYS A 8 -0.13 -6.89 15.63
N LEU A 9 -0.40 -5.59 15.76
CA LEU A 9 0.51 -4.56 15.28
C LEU A 9 1.71 -4.48 16.23
N ILE A 10 2.90 -4.87 15.75
CA ILE A 10 4.10 -4.87 16.59
C ILE A 10 5.05 -3.74 16.28
N ASP A 11 4.92 -3.12 15.11
CA ASP A 11 5.69 -1.92 14.75
C ASP A 11 4.94 -1.14 13.69
N VAL A 12 5.05 0.17 13.72
CA VAL A 12 4.47 1.06 12.72
C VAL A 12 5.30 2.33 12.56
N SER A 13 5.51 2.72 11.31
CA SER A 13 6.15 3.97 10.94
C SER A 13 5.37 4.58 9.78
N PRO A 14 5.70 5.80 9.34
CA PRO A 14 5.02 6.39 8.18
C PRO A 14 5.11 5.58 6.88
N THR A 15 6.09 4.67 6.79
CA THR A 15 6.35 3.92 5.55
C THR A 15 6.16 2.42 5.69
N HIS A 16 6.10 1.88 6.91
CA HIS A 16 6.05 0.44 7.15
C HIS A 16 5.18 0.10 8.35
N ALA A 17 4.59 -1.08 8.31
CA ALA A 17 3.92 -1.69 9.44
C ALA A 17 4.32 -3.16 9.53
N VAL A 18 4.40 -3.69 10.75
CA VAL A 18 4.65 -5.10 10.98
C VAL A 18 3.47 -5.69 11.72
N ILE A 19 2.84 -6.68 11.11
CA ILE A 19 1.70 -7.42 11.68
C ILE A 19 2.17 -8.83 12.04
N GLU A 20 1.99 -9.21 13.29
CA GLU A 20 2.34 -10.56 13.75
C GLU A 20 1.13 -11.46 13.66
N CYS A 21 1.25 -12.52 12.87
CA CYS A 21 0.22 -13.54 12.70
C CYS A 21 0.83 -14.90 13.01
N GLY A 22 0.32 -15.58 14.04
CA GLY A 22 0.78 -16.91 14.42
C GLY A 22 2.28 -16.98 14.77
N GLY A 23 2.83 -15.92 15.34
CA GLY A 23 4.25 -15.86 15.69
C GLY A 23 5.16 -15.39 14.57
N VAL A 24 4.61 -15.07 13.39
CA VAL A 24 5.39 -14.55 12.27
C VAL A 24 5.10 -13.07 12.07
N GLY A 25 6.15 -12.23 12.08
CA GLY A 25 6.02 -10.80 11.81
C GLY A 25 6.14 -10.52 10.32
N TYR A 26 5.08 -9.96 9.74
CA TYR A 26 5.04 -9.58 8.31
C TYR A 26 5.24 -8.08 8.19
N LYS A 27 6.35 -7.68 7.58
CA LYS A 27 6.66 -6.28 7.36
C LYS A 27 6.10 -5.84 5.99
N CYS A 28 5.22 -4.86 6.04
CA CYS A 28 4.56 -4.32 4.85
C CYS A 28 4.96 -2.88 4.60
N SER A 29 5.21 -2.54 3.34
CA SER A 29 5.26 -1.14 2.92
C SER A 29 3.84 -0.61 2.89
N ILE A 30 3.60 0.58 3.44
CA ILE A 30 2.27 1.17 3.56
C ILE A 30 2.27 2.62 3.12
N THR A 31 1.08 3.16 2.84
CA THR A 31 0.89 4.58 2.57
C THR A 31 0.83 5.36 3.88
N LEU A 32 1.01 6.68 3.79
CA LEU A 32 0.81 7.57 4.94
C LEU A 32 -0.61 7.46 5.49
N LYS A 33 -1.60 7.27 4.62
CA LYS A 33 -3.01 7.12 5.01
C LYS A 33 -3.23 5.83 5.78
N THR A 34 -2.63 4.74 5.35
CA THR A 34 -2.70 3.47 6.07
C THR A 34 -2.01 3.59 7.43
N ALA A 35 -0.84 4.23 7.49
CA ALA A 35 -0.15 4.46 8.76
C ALA A 35 -1.04 5.22 9.75
N ALA A 36 -1.73 6.25 9.28
CA ALA A 36 -2.63 7.05 10.10
C ALA A 36 -3.89 6.26 10.54
N ALA A 37 -4.35 5.33 9.71
CA ALA A 37 -5.53 4.53 9.99
C ALA A 37 -5.27 3.38 10.95
N LEU A 38 -4.03 2.92 11.07
CA LEU A 38 -3.67 1.85 12.00
C LEU A 38 -3.72 2.35 13.44
N GLY A 39 -4.06 1.44 14.35
CA GLY A 39 -4.09 1.76 15.77
C GLY A 39 -2.71 1.82 16.39
N LYS A 40 -2.67 1.61 17.68
CA LYS A 40 -1.41 1.62 18.45
C LYS A 40 -0.73 0.26 18.41
N VAL A 41 0.59 0.28 18.57
CA VAL A 41 1.37 -0.95 18.77
C VAL A 41 0.79 -1.73 19.93
N GLY A 42 0.58 -3.03 19.72
CA GLY A 42 -0.05 -3.92 20.68
C GLY A 42 -1.52 -4.21 20.41
N GLU A 43 -2.19 -3.39 19.60
CA GLU A 43 -3.58 -3.60 19.22
C GLU A 43 -3.68 -4.52 18.00
N ASN A 44 -4.87 -5.09 17.79
CA ASN A 44 -5.14 -5.88 16.60
C ASN A 44 -5.23 -4.97 15.37
N ALA A 45 -4.70 -5.44 14.26
CA ALA A 45 -4.71 -4.70 13.00
C ALA A 45 -5.02 -5.62 11.83
N PHE A 46 -5.64 -5.05 10.81
CA PHE A 46 -5.96 -5.75 9.57
C PHE A 46 -5.43 -4.95 8.38
N LEU A 47 -4.79 -5.63 7.45
CA LEU A 47 -4.35 -5.03 6.19
C LEU A 47 -4.73 -5.93 5.03
N TYR A 48 -5.23 -5.33 3.95
CA TYR A 48 -5.23 -5.98 2.65
C TYR A 48 -3.81 -5.92 2.12
N THR A 49 -3.33 -7.00 1.49
CA THR A 49 -1.94 -7.07 1.08
C THR A 49 -1.79 -7.39 -0.41
N HIS A 50 -0.70 -6.90 -0.97
CA HIS A 50 -0.25 -7.27 -2.29
C HIS A 50 1.21 -7.73 -2.18
N MET A 51 1.48 -8.95 -2.60
CA MET A 51 2.83 -9.51 -2.59
C MET A 51 3.44 -9.39 -3.99
N SER A 52 4.55 -8.67 -4.07
CA SER A 52 5.31 -8.51 -5.31
C SER A 52 6.53 -9.42 -5.24
N VAL A 53 6.56 -10.42 -6.10
CA VAL A 53 7.67 -11.38 -6.19
C VAL A 53 8.45 -11.10 -7.45
N ARG A 54 9.74 -10.81 -7.26
CA ARG A 54 10.68 -10.60 -8.38
C ARG A 54 11.85 -11.54 -8.19
N GLU A 55 12.68 -11.63 -9.20
CA GLU A 55 13.85 -12.52 -9.18
C GLU A 55 14.76 -12.26 -7.98
N ASP A 56 14.94 -10.99 -7.62
CA ASP A 56 15.89 -10.55 -6.59
C ASP A 56 15.23 -10.08 -5.29
N ALA A 57 13.89 -10.04 -5.22
CA ALA A 57 13.19 -9.49 -4.05
C ALA A 57 11.76 -10.00 -3.94
N VAL A 58 11.30 -10.08 -2.69
CA VAL A 58 9.89 -10.30 -2.36
C VAL A 58 9.46 -9.14 -1.45
N ASP A 59 8.51 -8.35 -1.92
CA ASP A 59 7.99 -7.20 -1.18
C ASP A 59 6.51 -7.39 -0.86
N LEU A 60 6.10 -6.95 0.33
CA LEU A 60 4.73 -6.99 0.76
C LEU A 60 4.23 -5.56 0.97
N PHE A 61 3.09 -5.23 0.36
CA PHE A 61 2.44 -3.93 0.47
C PHE A 61 1.12 -4.09 1.20
N GLY A 62 0.84 -3.21 2.15
CA GLY A 62 -0.35 -3.28 2.98
C GLY A 62 -1.23 -2.04 2.86
N PHE A 63 -2.56 -2.25 2.87
CA PHE A 63 -3.56 -1.20 2.70
C PHE A 63 -4.66 -1.36 3.73
N HIS A 64 -5.08 -0.24 4.34
CA HIS A 64 -6.12 -0.26 5.36
C HIS A 64 -7.53 -0.47 4.79
N SER A 65 -7.73 -0.23 3.50
CA SER A 65 -9.03 -0.35 2.84
C SER A 65 -8.92 -1.07 1.50
N SER A 66 -10.02 -1.68 1.08
CA SER A 66 -10.08 -2.31 -0.24
C SER A 66 -10.02 -1.28 -1.37
N ASP A 67 -10.53 -0.07 -1.14
CA ASP A 67 -10.47 1.01 -2.12
C ASP A 67 -9.03 1.44 -2.40
N GLU A 68 -8.22 1.56 -1.35
CA GLU A 68 -6.80 1.88 -1.52
C GLU A 68 -6.06 0.77 -2.26
N MET A 69 -6.37 -0.49 -1.94
CA MET A 69 -5.80 -1.63 -2.63
C MET A 69 -6.16 -1.66 -4.12
N LYS A 70 -7.43 -1.38 -4.44
CA LYS A 70 -7.88 -1.31 -5.84
C LYS A 70 -7.19 -0.17 -6.59
N ALA A 71 -7.05 0.99 -5.95
CA ALA A 71 -6.34 2.12 -6.53
C ALA A 71 -4.87 1.78 -6.80
N PHE A 72 -4.22 1.09 -5.86
CA PHE A 72 -2.85 0.62 -6.04
C PHE A 72 -2.71 -0.29 -7.26
N LYS A 73 -3.61 -1.27 -7.39
CA LYS A 73 -3.59 -2.19 -8.53
C LYS A 73 -3.81 -1.46 -9.85
N LEU A 74 -4.70 -0.49 -9.85
CA LEU A 74 -4.98 0.31 -11.04
C LEU A 74 -3.76 1.15 -11.44
N ILE A 75 -3.11 1.80 -10.50
CA ILE A 75 -1.91 2.61 -10.76
C ILE A 75 -0.76 1.73 -11.28
N THR A 76 -0.54 0.58 -10.66
CA THR A 76 0.54 -0.32 -11.09
C THR A 76 0.27 -0.94 -12.47
N SER A 77 -0.97 -0.92 -12.95
CA SER A 77 -1.29 -1.35 -14.30
C SER A 77 -0.87 -0.32 -15.36
N VAL A 78 -0.60 0.91 -14.94
CA VAL A 78 -0.12 1.96 -15.85
C VAL A 78 1.34 1.67 -16.21
N ASN A 79 1.65 1.74 -17.50
CA ASN A 79 2.98 1.46 -18.00
C ASN A 79 4.01 2.41 -17.40
N GLY A 80 5.08 1.85 -16.84
CA GLY A 80 6.17 2.61 -16.24
C GLY A 80 5.97 2.98 -14.76
N VAL A 81 4.85 2.57 -14.15
CA VAL A 81 4.59 2.86 -12.73
C VAL A 81 4.74 1.59 -11.90
N GLY A 82 5.78 1.55 -11.08
CA GLY A 82 6.04 0.41 -10.21
C GLY A 82 5.32 0.52 -8.85
N PRO A 83 5.39 -0.56 -8.03
CA PRO A 83 4.71 -0.59 -6.74
C PRO A 83 5.14 0.51 -5.76
N LYS A 84 6.42 0.81 -5.68
CA LYS A 84 6.92 1.84 -4.76
C LYS A 84 6.43 3.23 -5.14
N VAL A 85 6.41 3.54 -6.43
CA VAL A 85 5.88 4.79 -6.94
C VAL A 85 4.38 4.87 -6.68
N SER A 86 3.66 3.78 -6.85
CA SER A 86 2.22 3.71 -6.57
C SER A 86 1.89 4.02 -5.12
N VAL A 87 2.68 3.50 -4.18
CA VAL A 87 2.50 3.80 -2.74
C VAL A 87 2.74 5.29 -2.47
N ALA A 88 3.75 5.88 -3.09
CA ALA A 88 4.02 7.31 -2.95
C ALA A 88 2.87 8.17 -3.50
N ILE A 89 2.33 7.80 -4.64
CA ILE A 89 1.17 8.47 -5.24
C ILE A 89 -0.05 8.39 -4.31
N LEU A 90 -0.34 7.20 -3.79
CA LEU A 90 -1.48 6.99 -2.88
C LEU A 90 -1.34 7.73 -1.57
N SER A 91 -0.12 8.04 -1.14
CA SER A 91 0.12 8.84 0.05
C SER A 91 -0.25 10.31 -0.15
N GLU A 92 -0.28 10.79 -1.40
CA GLU A 92 -0.61 12.18 -1.72
C GLU A 92 -2.04 12.38 -2.21
N PHE A 93 -2.60 11.40 -2.93
CA PHE A 93 -3.90 11.54 -3.57
C PHE A 93 -4.92 10.58 -2.95
N THR A 94 -6.19 11.01 -2.89
CA THR A 94 -7.28 10.09 -2.53
C THR A 94 -7.57 9.17 -3.72
N PRO A 95 -8.16 7.97 -3.47
CA PRO A 95 -8.54 7.07 -4.58
C PRO A 95 -9.46 7.73 -5.62
N GLU A 96 -10.38 8.59 -5.19
CA GLU A 96 -11.29 9.30 -6.11
C GLU A 96 -10.52 10.20 -7.08
N TYR A 97 -9.54 10.93 -6.57
CA TYR A 97 -8.68 11.78 -7.39
C TYR A 97 -7.91 10.96 -8.42
N LEU A 98 -7.38 9.82 -8.00
CA LEU A 98 -6.61 8.94 -8.87
C LEU A 98 -7.47 8.39 -10.01
N TYR A 99 -8.68 7.97 -9.71
CA TYR A 99 -9.60 7.49 -10.75
C TYR A 99 -9.89 8.58 -11.77
N THR A 100 -10.05 9.82 -11.34
CA THR A 100 -10.27 10.96 -12.22
C THR A 100 -9.07 11.19 -13.14
N TYR A 101 -7.86 11.21 -12.61
CA TYR A 101 -6.65 11.40 -13.41
C TYR A 101 -6.43 10.27 -14.41
N ILE A 102 -6.65 9.04 -14.01
CA ILE A 102 -6.47 7.87 -14.88
C ILE A 102 -7.50 7.87 -15.98
N ALA A 103 -8.76 8.17 -15.67
CA ALA A 103 -9.84 8.24 -16.65
C ALA A 103 -9.60 9.35 -17.68
N ALA A 104 -8.97 10.47 -17.26
CA ALA A 104 -8.62 11.57 -18.12
C ALA A 104 -7.34 11.32 -18.95
N GLY A 105 -6.60 10.25 -18.63
CA GLY A 105 -5.31 9.96 -19.24
C GLY A 105 -4.18 10.86 -18.77
N ASP A 106 -4.36 11.55 -17.64
CA ASP A 106 -3.38 12.49 -17.10
C ASP A 106 -2.38 11.77 -16.19
N TYR A 107 -1.50 10.99 -16.81
CA TYR A 107 -0.48 10.24 -16.08
C TYR A 107 0.67 11.11 -15.59
N LYS A 108 0.85 12.30 -16.15
CA LYS A 108 1.93 13.22 -15.74
C LYS A 108 1.72 13.74 -14.33
N ALA A 109 0.47 14.03 -13.95
CA ALA A 109 0.15 14.47 -12.60
C ALA A 109 0.50 13.40 -11.57
N LEU A 110 0.25 12.12 -11.90
CA LEU A 110 0.54 10.99 -11.02
C LEU A 110 2.05 10.77 -10.87
N THR A 111 2.79 10.78 -11.98
CA THR A 111 4.25 10.56 -11.93
C THR A 111 4.97 11.71 -11.23
N ALA A 112 4.51 12.94 -11.38
CA ALA A 112 5.09 14.09 -10.70
C ALA A 112 4.94 13.97 -9.17
N ALA A 113 3.84 13.43 -8.68
CA ALA A 113 3.63 13.21 -7.25
C ALA A 113 4.46 12.05 -6.71
N GLY A 114 4.75 11.05 -7.53
CA GLY A 114 5.46 9.85 -7.13
C GLY A 114 6.98 9.92 -7.22
N VAL A 115 7.51 10.99 -7.75
CA VAL A 115 8.96 11.11 -7.99
C VAL A 115 9.69 11.79 -6.85
#